data_9bc942e3baeef2ccb7dc0f25871793b2
#
_entry.id   9bc942e3baeef2ccb7dc0f25871793b2
#
_cell.length_a   1.000
_cell.length_b   1.000
_cell.length_c   1.000
_cell.angle_alpha   90.00
_cell.angle_beta   90.00
_cell.angle_gamma   90.00
#
_symmetry.space_group_name_H-M   'P 1'
#
loop_
_entity.id
_entity.type
_entity.pdbx_description
1 polymer ?
#
loop_
_entity_poly.entity_id
_entity_poly.type
_entity_poly.pdbx_seq_one_letter_code
_entity_poly.pdbx_strand_id
1 'polypeptide(L)'
;MFGKKKSWLRFYSLDENVATMYPIEKAGKADRDYNKVGTRFVRPESGKQMAKNCPGIKPLVNSGYILKAPADFIIKTGPDIEHLNWEVPFHFKKPMSGNYAIPGEDFYVNWHAPWQTEPLIPSQNENRDKPYHTSAVKVETPWRVKASDDILLLQMPVTYNNEWRFTAAYGIIDPAYMHAIPVQLFWHVLEGETLIKAGTPLVQYLPISRDLLHKHDITVDVGGEVEKKIEDAFIFSNHHKFPKYDNVVAKVKRIKEIFEYYRKKFPKSKI
;
A
#
# COMPACT_ATOMS: atom_id res chain seq x y z
N MET A 1 -6.55 5.51 35.53
CA MET A 1 -6.18 5.73 34.11
C MET A 1 -5.64 4.41 33.56
N PHE A 2 -6.41 3.67 32.80
CA PHE A 2 -5.88 2.50 32.09
C PHE A 2 -5.01 3.02 30.95
N GLY A 3 -3.72 2.74 31.00
CA GLY A 3 -2.79 3.12 29.94
C GLY A 3 -3.26 2.50 28.62
N LYS A 4 -3.36 3.30 27.54
CA LYS A 4 -3.66 2.79 26.20
C LYS A 4 -2.65 1.71 25.87
N LYS A 5 -3.13 0.48 25.67
CA LYS A 5 -2.31 -0.65 25.22
C LYS A 5 -1.64 -0.25 23.91
N LYS A 6 -0.33 -0.35 23.83
CA LYS A 6 0.42 0.03 22.62
C LYS A 6 0.06 -0.91 21.48
N SER A 7 -0.38 -0.36 20.35
CA SER A 7 -0.64 -1.12 19.13
C SER A 7 0.66 -1.75 18.62
N TRP A 8 0.58 -2.98 18.14
CA TRP A 8 1.72 -3.72 17.63
C TRP A 8 1.35 -4.51 16.37
N LEU A 9 2.34 -4.75 15.53
CA LEU A 9 2.26 -5.52 14.30
C LEU A 9 3.54 -6.37 14.16
N ARG A 10 3.38 -7.64 13.77
CA ARG A 10 4.48 -8.57 13.53
C ARG A 10 4.26 -9.33 12.24
N PHE A 11 5.22 -9.24 11.33
CA PHE A 11 5.37 -10.17 10.23
C PHE A 11 6.34 -11.27 10.64
N TYR A 12 6.06 -12.50 10.27
CA TYR A 12 6.95 -13.63 10.52
C TYR A 12 6.83 -14.66 9.39
N SER A 13 7.89 -15.36 9.14
CA SER A 13 7.95 -16.53 8.25
C SER A 13 8.23 -17.77 9.07
N LEU A 14 7.69 -18.90 8.61
CA LEU A 14 8.06 -20.22 9.13
C LEU A 14 9.31 -20.76 8.44
N ASP A 15 9.72 -20.11 7.35
CA ASP A 15 10.96 -20.40 6.64
C ASP A 15 12.02 -19.34 6.97
N GLU A 16 13.09 -19.77 7.61
CA GLU A 16 14.19 -18.90 8.05
C GLU A 16 14.97 -18.33 6.87
N ASN A 17 15.14 -19.09 5.79
CA ASN A 17 15.88 -18.64 4.62
C ASN A 17 15.14 -17.47 3.94
N VAL A 18 13.82 -17.60 3.76
CA VAL A 18 13.02 -16.53 3.18
C VAL A 18 13.02 -15.29 4.08
N ALA A 19 12.91 -15.48 5.39
CA ALA A 19 12.96 -14.38 6.35
C ALA A 19 14.27 -13.59 6.28
N THR A 20 15.35 -14.26 5.96
CA THR A 20 16.70 -13.66 5.90
C THR A 20 17.01 -13.06 4.55
N MET A 21 16.71 -13.79 3.47
CA MET A 21 17.08 -13.36 2.11
C MET A 21 16.16 -12.27 1.53
N TYR A 22 14.86 -12.37 1.78
CA TYR A 22 13.85 -11.46 1.23
C TYR A 22 12.90 -10.96 2.31
N PRO A 23 13.41 -10.29 3.35
CA PRO A 23 12.59 -9.81 4.45
C PRO A 23 11.54 -8.80 3.97
N ILE A 24 10.44 -8.76 4.68
CA ILE A 24 9.49 -7.65 4.55
C ILE A 24 10.17 -6.38 5.08
N GLU A 25 10.28 -5.37 4.24
CA GLU A 25 11.01 -4.15 4.54
C GLU A 25 10.09 -2.96 4.77
N LYS A 26 10.56 -1.99 5.56
CA LYS A 26 9.88 -0.69 5.63
C LYS A 26 9.89 -0.02 4.25
N ALA A 27 8.74 0.47 3.81
CA ALA A 27 8.57 1.07 2.49
C ALA A 27 9.58 2.18 2.18
N GLY A 28 9.95 3.00 3.17
CA GLY A 28 10.95 4.05 3.00
C GLY A 28 12.38 3.55 2.74
N LYS A 29 12.68 2.27 3.01
CA LYS A 29 14.00 1.66 2.82
C LYS A 29 14.06 0.71 1.63
N ALA A 30 12.91 0.25 1.12
CA ALA A 30 12.85 -0.74 0.07
C ALA A 30 13.45 -0.22 -1.24
N ASP A 31 14.12 -1.10 -1.98
CA ASP A 31 14.59 -0.79 -3.33
C ASP A 31 13.40 -0.72 -4.28
N ARG A 32 13.09 0.48 -4.75
CA ARG A 32 12.02 0.78 -5.70
C ARG A 32 12.36 2.05 -6.49
N ASP A 33 11.67 2.26 -7.59
CA ASP A 33 11.99 3.35 -8.53
C ASP A 33 11.93 4.74 -7.89
N TYR A 34 10.96 4.98 -7.00
CA TYR A 34 10.90 6.24 -6.26
C TYR A 34 12.21 6.57 -5.52
N ASN A 35 12.87 5.57 -4.94
CA ASN A 35 14.11 5.77 -4.19
C ASN A 35 15.32 6.01 -5.11
N LYS A 36 15.26 5.51 -6.35
CA LYS A 36 16.32 5.70 -7.38
C LYS A 36 16.30 7.12 -7.96
N VAL A 37 15.16 7.81 -7.93
CA VAL A 37 15.08 9.19 -8.44
C VAL A 37 15.87 10.13 -7.54
N GLY A 38 16.92 10.73 -8.11
CA GLY A 38 17.77 11.70 -7.40
C GLY A 38 17.00 12.96 -6.99
N THR A 39 17.43 13.58 -5.90
CA THR A 39 16.86 14.85 -5.41
C THR A 39 17.29 16.07 -6.24
N ARG A 40 18.21 15.89 -7.20
CA ARG A 40 18.88 16.98 -7.94
C ARG A 40 18.04 17.62 -9.06
N PHE A 41 16.85 17.13 -9.35
CA PHE A 41 15.98 17.77 -10.34
C PHE A 41 15.08 18.84 -9.71
N VAL A 42 15.65 19.76 -8.98
CA VAL A 42 15.02 21.09 -8.83
C VAL A 42 15.41 21.82 -10.13
N ARG A 43 14.47 22.11 -11.00
CA ARG A 43 14.67 23.09 -12.05
C ARG A 43 14.79 24.47 -11.37
N PRO A 44 15.98 25.06 -11.28
CA PRO A 44 16.16 26.34 -10.58
C PRO A 44 15.27 27.44 -11.16
N GLU A 45 14.94 27.30 -12.44
CA GLU A 45 14.22 28.29 -13.24
C GLU A 45 12.72 28.41 -12.91
N SER A 46 12.09 27.38 -12.32
CA SER A 46 10.66 27.40 -12.07
C SER A 46 10.27 27.63 -10.62
N GLY A 47 11.19 27.51 -9.67
CA GLY A 47 10.92 27.56 -8.23
C GLY A 47 9.94 26.46 -7.74
N LYS A 48 9.51 25.56 -8.63
CA LYS A 48 8.52 24.54 -8.31
C LYS A 48 9.16 23.35 -7.60
N GLN A 49 8.51 22.91 -6.55
CA GLN A 49 8.96 21.76 -5.78
C GLN A 49 8.70 20.46 -6.54
N MET A 50 9.68 19.57 -6.53
CA MET A 50 9.50 18.24 -7.13
C MET A 50 8.49 17.40 -6.37
N ALA A 51 7.76 16.54 -7.09
CA ALA A 51 6.82 15.58 -6.52
C ALA A 51 7.43 14.72 -5.39
N LYS A 52 8.73 14.40 -5.47
CA LYS A 52 9.46 13.67 -4.42
C LYS A 52 9.44 14.39 -3.05
N ASN A 53 9.32 15.71 -3.05
CA ASN A 53 9.26 16.52 -1.83
C ASN A 53 7.83 16.92 -1.46
N CYS A 54 6.84 16.47 -2.23
CA CYS A 54 5.44 16.77 -1.95
C CYS A 54 5.03 16.25 -0.56
N PRO A 55 4.44 17.11 0.30
CA PRO A 55 4.03 16.70 1.64
C PRO A 55 2.93 15.62 1.65
N GLY A 56 2.18 15.46 0.57
CA GLY A 56 1.20 14.38 0.43
C GLY A 56 1.82 13.06 -0.02
N ILE A 57 2.87 13.10 -0.84
CA ILE A 57 3.53 11.91 -1.39
C ILE A 57 4.51 11.29 -0.40
N LYS A 58 5.36 12.10 0.19
CA LYS A 58 6.46 11.64 1.05
C LYS A 58 6.01 10.78 2.24
N PRO A 59 4.95 11.12 3.00
CA PRO A 59 4.44 10.24 4.04
C PRO A 59 3.96 8.90 3.51
N LEU A 60 3.19 8.90 2.42
CA LEU A 60 2.65 7.67 1.83
C LEU A 60 3.75 6.70 1.40
N VAL A 61 4.75 7.20 0.68
CA VAL A 61 5.85 6.36 0.19
C VAL A 61 6.76 5.82 1.29
N ASN A 62 6.82 6.49 2.43
CA ASN A 62 7.62 6.04 3.58
C ASN A 62 6.82 5.20 4.57
N SER A 63 5.52 5.07 4.36
CA SER A 63 4.62 4.38 5.28
C SER A 63 4.46 2.91 4.90
N GLY A 64 4.31 2.07 5.92
CA GLY A 64 4.04 0.65 5.75
C GLY A 64 5.26 -0.18 5.37
N TYR A 65 4.97 -1.32 4.75
CA TYR A 65 5.92 -2.41 4.55
C TYR A 65 5.76 -2.99 3.14
N ILE A 66 6.86 -3.35 2.50
CA ILE A 66 6.88 -3.97 1.17
C ILE A 66 7.24 -5.44 1.31
N LEU A 67 6.38 -6.29 0.75
CA LEU A 67 6.63 -7.70 0.56
C LEU A 67 7.20 -7.91 -0.84
N LYS A 68 8.27 -8.71 -0.92
CA LYS A 68 8.98 -9.02 -2.16
C LYS A 68 8.74 -10.47 -2.58
N ALA A 69 8.94 -10.76 -3.85
CA ALA A 69 8.98 -12.12 -4.34
C ALA A 69 10.08 -12.91 -3.64
N PRO A 70 9.77 -14.02 -2.96
CA PRO A 70 10.78 -14.81 -2.24
C PRO A 70 11.60 -15.72 -3.14
N ALA A 71 11.17 -15.91 -4.38
CA ALA A 71 11.86 -16.71 -5.39
C ALA A 71 11.58 -16.17 -6.80
N ASP A 72 12.36 -16.63 -7.77
CA ASP A 72 12.04 -16.43 -9.18
C ASP A 72 10.80 -17.25 -9.54
N PHE A 73 9.94 -16.69 -10.38
CA PHE A 73 8.85 -17.43 -11.02
C PHE A 73 8.53 -16.85 -12.39
N ILE A 74 8.05 -17.68 -13.28
CA ILE A 74 7.67 -17.31 -14.64
C ILE A 74 6.16 -17.44 -14.78
N ILE A 75 5.52 -16.43 -15.33
CA ILE A 75 4.12 -16.49 -15.76
C ILE A 75 4.11 -16.58 -17.27
N LYS A 76 3.38 -17.56 -17.79
CA LYS A 76 3.19 -17.82 -19.20
C LYS A 76 1.75 -17.52 -19.57
N THR A 77 1.56 -16.61 -20.50
CA THR A 77 0.26 -16.20 -21.02
C THR A 77 0.17 -16.44 -22.51
N GLY A 78 -1.02 -16.68 -22.99
CA GLY A 78 -1.32 -16.91 -24.41
C GLY A 78 -2.44 -16.01 -24.90
N PRO A 79 -2.89 -16.18 -26.16
CA PRO A 79 -3.98 -15.41 -26.74
C PRO A 79 -5.30 -15.56 -25.98
N ASP A 80 -5.44 -16.66 -25.24
CA ASP A 80 -6.54 -16.84 -24.28
C ASP A 80 -6.22 -16.07 -23.00
N ILE A 81 -6.93 -14.97 -22.80
CA ILE A 81 -6.77 -14.09 -21.64
C ILE A 81 -7.38 -14.65 -20.34
N GLU A 82 -7.92 -15.85 -20.36
CA GLU A 82 -8.54 -16.49 -19.20
C GLU A 82 -7.58 -17.42 -18.47
N HIS A 83 -6.64 -18.04 -19.19
CA HIS A 83 -5.74 -19.05 -18.64
C HIS A 83 -4.31 -18.54 -18.48
N LEU A 84 -3.75 -18.83 -17.33
CA LEU A 84 -2.36 -18.57 -16.96
C LEU A 84 -1.66 -19.90 -16.67
N ASN A 85 -0.47 -20.05 -17.18
CA ASN A 85 0.45 -21.10 -16.74
C ASN A 85 1.63 -20.47 -16.01
N TRP A 86 2.27 -21.22 -15.13
CA TRP A 86 3.40 -20.73 -14.37
C TRP A 86 4.47 -21.79 -14.17
N GLU A 87 5.68 -21.32 -13.94
CA GLU A 87 6.83 -22.14 -13.63
C GLU A 87 7.58 -21.52 -12.44
N VAL A 88 7.81 -22.32 -11.43
CA VAL A 88 8.59 -21.92 -10.26
C VAL A 88 9.85 -22.77 -10.25
N PRO A 89 11.04 -22.20 -10.58
CA PRO A 89 12.27 -22.95 -10.71
C PRO A 89 12.76 -23.60 -9.42
N PHE A 90 12.33 -23.09 -8.28
CA PHE A 90 12.69 -23.61 -6.97
C PHE A 90 11.44 -24.07 -6.22
N HIS A 91 11.43 -25.33 -5.81
CA HIS A 91 10.38 -25.88 -4.97
C HIS A 91 10.51 -25.37 -3.54
N PHE A 92 9.79 -24.34 -3.22
CA PHE A 92 9.53 -23.99 -1.82
C PHE A 92 8.41 -24.87 -1.31
N LYS A 93 8.72 -25.68 -0.34
CA LYS A 93 7.79 -26.65 0.21
C LYS A 93 6.85 -26.01 1.20
N LYS A 94 5.57 -26.04 0.93
CA LYS A 94 4.53 -25.50 1.81
C LYS A 94 4.12 -26.56 2.84
N PRO A 95 4.19 -26.29 4.15
CA PRO A 95 3.49 -27.13 5.10
C PRO A 95 2.00 -26.96 4.89
N MET A 96 1.32 -27.99 4.43
CA MET A 96 -0.13 -28.00 4.37
C MET A 96 -0.68 -28.10 5.80
N SER A 97 -1.62 -27.23 6.14
CA SER A 97 -2.36 -27.30 7.39
C SER A 97 -3.41 -28.42 7.32
N GLY A 98 -3.47 -29.22 8.36
CA GLY A 98 -4.45 -30.30 8.52
C GLY A 98 -3.87 -31.69 8.35
N ASN A 99 -4.73 -32.70 8.33
CA ASN A 99 -4.37 -34.14 8.25
C ASN A 99 -3.63 -34.55 6.97
N TYR A 100 -3.38 -33.61 6.09
CA TYR A 100 -2.72 -33.77 4.79
C TYR A 100 -1.50 -32.87 4.67
N ALA A 101 -0.70 -32.78 5.73
CA ALA A 101 0.60 -32.16 5.63
C ALA A 101 1.47 -32.92 4.63
N ILE A 102 1.37 -32.53 3.38
CA ILE A 102 2.44 -32.83 2.45
C ILE A 102 3.58 -31.92 2.86
N PRO A 103 4.74 -32.42 3.27
CA PRO A 103 5.90 -31.57 3.53
C PRO A 103 6.18 -30.83 2.24
N GLY A 104 5.87 -29.62 2.30
CA GLY A 104 5.95 -29.10 1.34
C GLY A 104 6.09 -27.83 0.68
N GLU A 105 5.33 -26.93 0.25
CA GLU A 105 5.64 -25.75 -0.53
C GLU A 105 5.32 -24.52 0.29
N ASP A 106 6.31 -23.81 0.77
CA ASP A 106 6.11 -22.56 1.51
C ASP A 106 5.88 -21.38 0.57
N PHE A 107 6.16 -21.57 -0.69
CA PHE A 107 5.91 -20.57 -1.73
C PHE A 107 5.46 -21.27 -3.02
N TYR A 108 4.34 -20.86 -3.57
CA TYR A 108 3.91 -21.26 -4.89
C TYR A 108 3.08 -20.15 -5.56
N VAL A 109 3.00 -20.25 -6.87
CA VAL A 109 2.12 -19.42 -7.67
C VAL A 109 0.87 -20.23 -7.98
N ASN A 110 -0.27 -19.58 -7.89
CA ASN A 110 -1.57 -20.13 -8.24
C ASN A 110 -2.35 -19.04 -8.99
N TRP A 111 -3.60 -19.25 -9.29
CA TRP A 111 -4.43 -18.30 -9.97
C TRP A 111 -5.84 -18.24 -9.40
N HIS A 112 -6.49 -17.10 -9.57
CA HIS A 112 -7.93 -16.96 -9.41
C HIS A 112 -8.57 -16.97 -10.79
N ALA A 113 -9.55 -17.84 -10.95
CA ALA A 113 -10.29 -17.97 -12.21
C ALA A 113 -11.09 -16.68 -12.53
N PRO A 114 -11.44 -16.44 -13.81
CA PRO A 114 -12.16 -15.22 -14.20
C PRO A 114 -13.42 -14.95 -13.38
N TRP A 115 -14.22 -15.96 -13.11
CA TRP A 115 -15.46 -15.85 -12.32
C TRP A 115 -15.23 -15.39 -10.86
N GLN A 116 -14.02 -15.59 -10.31
CA GLN A 116 -13.65 -15.11 -8.97
C GLN A 116 -13.21 -13.64 -8.97
N THR A 117 -12.75 -13.15 -10.10
CA THR A 117 -12.16 -11.82 -10.24
C THR A 117 -13.02 -10.87 -11.05
N GLU A 118 -14.11 -11.36 -11.64
CA GLU A 118 -14.98 -10.64 -12.56
C GLU A 118 -15.34 -9.21 -12.14
N PRO A 119 -15.82 -8.92 -10.92
CA PRO A 119 -16.17 -7.55 -10.59
C PRO A 119 -14.95 -6.66 -10.33
N LEU A 120 -13.76 -7.21 -10.18
CA LEU A 120 -12.54 -6.52 -9.79
C LEU A 120 -11.67 -6.16 -11.00
N ILE A 121 -11.71 -7.00 -12.05
CA ILE A 121 -10.92 -6.81 -13.26
C ILE A 121 -11.77 -6.07 -14.29
N PRO A 122 -11.39 -4.86 -14.67
CA PRO A 122 -12.19 -4.04 -15.58
C PRO A 122 -12.20 -4.54 -17.04
N SER A 123 -11.80 -5.79 -17.28
CA SER A 123 -11.70 -6.42 -18.61
C SER A 123 -13.02 -6.53 -19.36
N GLN A 124 -14.14 -6.51 -18.65
CA GLN A 124 -15.48 -6.63 -19.23
C GLN A 124 -16.03 -5.31 -19.78
N ASN A 125 -15.26 -4.24 -19.71
CA ASN A 125 -15.68 -2.99 -20.31
C ASN A 125 -15.40 -3.05 -21.82
N GLU A 126 -16.41 -3.32 -22.62
CA GLU A 126 -16.36 -3.45 -24.09
C GLU A 126 -15.71 -2.26 -24.81
N ASN A 127 -15.53 -1.13 -24.11
CA ASN A 127 -14.94 0.10 -24.63
C ASN A 127 -13.45 0.28 -24.32
N ARG A 128 -12.72 -0.77 -23.91
CA ARG A 128 -11.28 -0.65 -23.65
C ARG A 128 -10.48 -1.09 -24.87
N ASP A 129 -9.59 -0.22 -25.31
CA ASP A 129 -8.66 -0.44 -26.43
C ASP A 129 -7.64 -1.57 -26.18
N LYS A 130 -7.51 -2.03 -24.92
CA LYS A 130 -6.61 -3.12 -24.54
C LYS A 130 -7.32 -4.08 -23.59
N PRO A 131 -7.41 -5.36 -23.95
CA PRO A 131 -7.91 -6.37 -23.04
C PRO A 131 -6.93 -6.54 -21.85
N TYR A 132 -7.48 -6.83 -20.69
CA TYR A 132 -6.71 -7.27 -19.53
C TYR A 132 -6.84 -8.78 -19.41
N HIS A 133 -5.84 -9.42 -18.78
CA HIS A 133 -6.00 -10.79 -18.40
C HIS A 133 -7.09 -10.92 -17.34
N THR A 134 -8.07 -11.79 -17.56
CA THR A 134 -9.26 -11.89 -16.69
C THR A 134 -9.00 -12.69 -15.43
N SER A 135 -7.96 -13.54 -15.43
CA SER A 135 -7.49 -14.25 -14.26
C SER A 135 -6.44 -13.44 -13.49
N ALA A 136 -6.45 -13.57 -12.17
CA ALA A 136 -5.41 -12.98 -11.34
C ALA A 136 -4.37 -14.03 -10.92
N VAL A 137 -3.10 -13.66 -10.98
CA VAL A 137 -2.01 -14.44 -10.42
C VAL A 137 -2.07 -14.34 -8.90
N LYS A 138 -2.07 -15.47 -8.20
CA LYS A 138 -2.01 -15.54 -6.75
C LYS A 138 -0.65 -16.06 -6.32
N VAL A 139 0.09 -15.24 -5.62
CA VAL A 139 1.38 -15.61 -5.05
C VAL A 139 1.17 -15.98 -3.58
N GLU A 140 1.31 -17.27 -3.28
CA GLU A 140 1.24 -17.79 -1.91
C GLU A 140 2.61 -17.61 -1.25
N THR A 141 2.69 -16.68 -0.32
CA THR A 141 3.96 -16.36 0.33
C THR A 141 4.13 -17.13 1.64
N PRO A 142 5.37 -17.42 2.09
CA PRO A 142 5.61 -18.05 3.38
C PRO A 142 5.39 -17.08 4.56
N TRP A 143 5.04 -15.84 4.26
CA TRP A 143 4.84 -14.80 5.25
C TRP A 143 3.49 -14.93 5.95
N ARG A 144 3.53 -14.60 7.23
CA ARG A 144 2.39 -14.56 8.13
C ARG A 144 2.36 -13.23 8.86
N VAL A 145 1.19 -12.85 9.35
CA VAL A 145 1.00 -11.62 10.11
C VAL A 145 0.23 -11.87 11.40
N LYS A 146 0.60 -11.15 12.43
CA LYS A 146 -0.17 -10.98 13.67
C LYS A 146 -0.14 -9.52 14.07
N ALA A 147 -1.21 -9.04 14.67
CA ALA A 147 -1.31 -7.67 15.16
C ALA A 147 -2.20 -7.60 16.41
N SER A 148 -2.17 -6.44 17.06
CA SER A 148 -3.18 -6.09 18.06
C SER A 148 -4.55 -5.88 17.39
N ASP A 149 -5.63 -6.07 18.14
CA ASP A 149 -7.01 -6.10 17.62
C ASP A 149 -7.47 -4.79 16.94
N ASP A 150 -6.78 -3.69 17.23
CA ASP A 150 -7.04 -2.37 16.67
C ASP A 150 -6.40 -2.14 15.30
N ILE A 151 -5.60 -3.09 14.78
CA ILE A 151 -4.84 -2.95 13.54
C ILE A 151 -5.42 -3.83 12.43
N LEU A 152 -5.63 -3.22 11.27
CA LEU A 152 -5.87 -3.85 9.99
C LEU A 152 -4.71 -3.56 9.04
N LEU A 153 -4.56 -4.34 7.98
CA LEU A 153 -3.58 -4.09 6.93
C LEU A 153 -4.29 -3.76 5.62
N LEU A 154 -4.12 -2.54 5.15
CA LEU A 154 -4.47 -2.19 3.78
C LEU A 154 -3.39 -2.72 2.85
N GLN A 155 -3.76 -3.65 1.98
CA GLN A 155 -2.95 -4.14 0.86
C GLN A 155 -3.16 -3.21 -0.33
N MET A 156 -2.07 -2.81 -0.97
CA MET A 156 -2.10 -1.91 -2.12
C MET A 156 -0.89 -2.12 -3.04
N PRO A 157 -0.95 -1.70 -4.30
CA PRO A 157 0.21 -1.65 -5.17
C PRO A 157 1.36 -0.88 -4.54
N VAL A 158 2.60 -1.27 -4.86
CA VAL A 158 3.78 -0.55 -4.37
C VAL A 158 3.77 0.88 -4.91
N THR A 159 3.74 1.86 -4.03
CA THR A 159 3.60 3.26 -4.41
C THR A 159 4.81 3.77 -5.19
N TYR A 160 4.55 4.41 -6.34
CA TYR A 160 5.58 5.00 -7.21
C TYR A 160 6.70 4.01 -7.57
N ASN A 161 6.29 2.80 -7.94
CA ASN A 161 7.11 1.77 -8.55
C ASN A 161 6.59 1.51 -9.97
N ASN A 162 7.46 1.56 -10.98
CA ASN A 162 7.07 1.41 -12.39
C ASN A 162 6.92 -0.06 -12.78
N GLU A 163 6.18 -0.82 -12.00
CA GLU A 163 5.87 -2.21 -12.33
C GLU A 163 4.73 -2.25 -13.34
N TRP A 164 5.03 -2.62 -14.57
CA TRP A 164 4.09 -2.65 -15.68
C TRP A 164 3.50 -4.03 -15.96
N ARG A 165 4.13 -5.09 -15.42
CA ARG A 165 3.73 -6.47 -15.67
C ARG A 165 2.48 -6.86 -14.89
N PHE A 166 2.27 -6.24 -13.74
CA PHE A 166 1.14 -6.51 -12.87
C PHE A 166 0.79 -5.31 -11.97
N THR A 167 -0.40 -5.38 -11.40
CA THR A 167 -0.83 -4.50 -10.31
C THR A 167 -1.33 -5.35 -9.16
N ALA A 168 -0.82 -5.14 -7.95
CA ALA A 168 -1.35 -5.83 -6.78
C ALA A 168 -2.80 -5.39 -6.50
N ALA A 169 -3.65 -6.34 -6.15
CA ALA A 169 -5.03 -6.06 -5.78
C ALA A 169 -5.10 -5.24 -4.49
N TYR A 170 -6.02 -4.29 -4.44
CA TYR A 170 -6.37 -3.61 -3.21
C TYR A 170 -7.21 -4.52 -2.31
N GLY A 171 -6.96 -4.45 -1.03
CA GLY A 171 -7.73 -5.22 -0.06
C GLY A 171 -7.39 -4.86 1.38
N ILE A 172 -8.21 -5.32 2.29
CA ILE A 172 -7.96 -5.18 3.73
C ILE A 172 -7.82 -6.57 4.33
N ILE A 173 -6.69 -6.81 4.97
CA ILE A 173 -6.40 -8.03 5.71
C ILE A 173 -6.64 -7.74 7.19
N ASP A 174 -7.48 -8.57 7.79
CA ASP A 174 -7.66 -8.59 9.24
C ASP A 174 -6.76 -9.67 9.86
N PRO A 175 -5.69 -9.30 10.57
CA PRO A 175 -4.78 -10.26 11.17
C PRO A 175 -5.41 -11.16 12.26
N ALA A 176 -6.60 -10.82 12.74
CA ALA A 176 -7.35 -11.66 13.68
C ALA A 176 -7.94 -12.91 13.00
N TYR A 177 -8.28 -12.80 11.70
CA TYR A 177 -8.90 -13.88 10.94
C TYR A 177 -7.94 -14.52 9.92
N MET A 178 -7.04 -13.74 9.33
CA MET A 178 -6.15 -14.19 8.28
C MET A 178 -4.69 -14.00 8.69
N HIS A 179 -4.00 -15.08 8.96
CA HIS A 179 -2.58 -15.03 9.29
C HIS A 179 -1.67 -15.11 8.06
N ALA A 180 -2.06 -15.87 7.04
CA ALA A 180 -1.35 -15.94 5.77
C ALA A 180 -1.61 -14.66 4.95
N ILE A 181 -0.60 -14.17 4.26
CA ILE A 181 -0.67 -12.99 3.41
C ILE A 181 -0.34 -13.32 1.96
N PRO A 182 -1.26 -14.01 1.24
CA PRO A 182 -1.12 -14.21 -0.19
C PRO A 182 -1.25 -12.88 -0.92
N VAL A 183 -0.64 -12.78 -2.08
CA VAL A 183 -0.69 -11.56 -2.90
C VAL A 183 -1.40 -11.88 -4.20
N GLN A 184 -2.48 -11.15 -4.49
CA GLN A 184 -3.19 -11.22 -5.76
C GLN A 184 -2.63 -10.14 -6.69
N LEU A 185 -2.27 -10.54 -7.90
CA LEU A 185 -1.70 -9.68 -8.93
C LEU A 185 -2.61 -9.69 -10.17
N PHE A 186 -3.17 -8.55 -10.52
CA PHE A 186 -3.82 -8.34 -11.81
C PHE A 186 -2.73 -8.28 -12.88
N TRP A 187 -2.78 -9.22 -13.81
CA TRP A 187 -1.71 -9.44 -14.78
C TRP A 187 -1.96 -8.65 -16.06
N HIS A 188 -0.94 -7.93 -16.55
CA HIS A 188 -1.06 -7.02 -17.70
C HIS A 188 -0.39 -7.56 -18.97
N VAL A 189 0.45 -8.58 -18.86
CA VAL A 189 1.10 -9.18 -20.02
C VAL A 189 0.18 -10.24 -20.61
N LEU A 190 -0.36 -9.98 -21.79
CA LEU A 190 -1.38 -10.83 -22.41
C LEU A 190 -0.81 -12.04 -23.13
N GLU A 191 0.42 -11.95 -23.62
CA GLU A 191 1.06 -13.02 -24.38
C GLU A 191 2.56 -13.07 -24.11
N GLY A 192 3.06 -14.30 -23.95
CA GLY A 192 4.47 -14.58 -23.76
C GLY A 192 4.86 -15.07 -22.37
N GLU A 193 6.15 -15.12 -22.13
CA GLU A 193 6.72 -15.55 -20.84
C GLU A 193 7.34 -14.35 -20.11
N THR A 194 6.99 -14.23 -18.84
CA THR A 194 7.43 -13.11 -18.03
C THR A 194 8.06 -13.60 -16.73
N LEU A 195 9.34 -13.31 -16.55
CA LEU A 195 10.08 -13.63 -15.34
C LEU A 195 9.84 -12.56 -14.27
N ILE A 196 9.41 -12.98 -13.09
CA ILE A 196 9.44 -12.21 -11.86
C ILE A 196 10.65 -12.70 -11.05
N LYS A 197 11.63 -11.86 -10.89
CA LYS A 197 12.84 -12.18 -10.12
C LYS A 197 12.58 -12.11 -8.63
N ALA A 198 13.24 -12.98 -7.87
CA ALA A 198 13.34 -12.87 -6.42
C ALA A 198 13.77 -11.45 -6.01
N GLY A 199 13.14 -10.94 -4.96
CA GLY A 199 13.36 -9.56 -4.52
C GLY A 199 12.51 -8.51 -5.24
N THR A 200 11.78 -8.85 -6.30
CA THR A 200 10.82 -7.92 -6.93
C THR A 200 9.77 -7.48 -5.91
N PRO A 201 9.55 -6.17 -5.71
CA PRO A 201 8.47 -5.67 -4.86
C PRO A 201 7.10 -6.06 -5.41
N LEU A 202 6.32 -6.84 -4.66
CA LEU A 202 5.01 -7.32 -5.10
C LEU A 202 3.88 -6.43 -4.60
N VAL A 203 3.91 -6.05 -3.34
CA VAL A 203 2.80 -5.39 -2.67
C VAL A 203 3.28 -4.53 -1.51
N GLN A 204 2.54 -3.48 -1.20
CA GLN A 204 2.74 -2.65 -0.01
C GLN A 204 1.59 -2.87 0.97
N TYR A 205 1.94 -3.07 2.24
CA TYR A 205 1.00 -3.17 3.36
C TYR A 205 1.09 -1.91 4.21
N LEU A 206 -0.04 -1.25 4.40
CA LEU A 206 -0.16 -0.08 5.26
C LEU A 206 -0.99 -0.44 6.49
N PRO A 207 -0.41 -0.43 7.71
CA PRO A 207 -1.19 -0.58 8.92
C PRO A 207 -2.17 0.58 9.08
N ILE A 208 -3.44 0.25 9.28
CA ILE A 208 -4.50 1.21 9.52
C ILE A 208 -5.25 0.85 10.81
N SER A 209 -5.81 1.85 11.48
CA SER A 209 -6.64 1.60 12.65
C SER A 209 -8.00 1.07 12.23
N ARG A 210 -8.47 0.00 12.88
CA ARG A 210 -9.82 -0.55 12.70
C ARG A 210 -10.89 0.51 12.95
N ASP A 211 -10.70 1.36 13.93
CA ASP A 211 -11.66 2.41 14.27
C ASP A 211 -11.83 3.42 13.13
N LEU A 212 -10.76 3.64 12.31
CA LEU A 212 -10.82 4.52 11.15
C LEU A 212 -11.79 4.05 10.05
N LEU A 213 -12.12 2.77 10.00
CA LEU A 213 -13.05 2.24 8.99
C LEU A 213 -14.51 2.21 9.46
N HIS A 214 -14.76 2.18 10.76
CA HIS A 214 -16.07 1.82 11.28
C HIS A 214 -16.69 2.83 12.25
N LYS A 215 -15.92 3.83 12.70
CA LYS A 215 -16.36 4.71 13.80
C LYS A 215 -16.14 6.20 13.50
N HIS A 216 -16.51 6.64 12.32
CA HIS A 216 -16.45 8.06 11.96
C HIS A 216 -17.81 8.65 11.70
N ASP A 217 -18.08 9.74 12.38
CA ASP A 217 -19.08 10.69 11.96
C ASP A 217 -18.45 11.58 10.89
N ILE A 218 -18.94 11.50 9.66
CA ILE A 218 -18.50 12.33 8.55
C ILE A 218 -19.54 13.42 8.36
N THR A 219 -19.08 14.67 8.46
CA THR A 219 -19.89 15.84 8.11
C THR A 219 -19.39 16.39 6.77
N VAL A 220 -20.32 16.64 5.88
CA VAL A 220 -20.06 17.31 4.59
C VAL A 220 -20.89 18.59 4.57
N ASP A 221 -20.22 19.71 4.70
CA ASP A 221 -20.85 21.02 4.76
C ASP A 221 -20.06 22.07 3.98
N VAL A 222 -20.60 23.28 3.90
CA VAL A 222 -19.91 24.43 3.30
C VAL A 222 -19.20 25.18 4.42
N GLY A 223 -17.86 25.33 4.29
CA GLY A 223 -17.06 26.09 5.25
C GLY A 223 -17.53 27.53 5.39
N GLY A 224 -17.58 28.04 6.63
CA GLY A 224 -17.96 29.40 6.93
C GLY A 224 -16.77 30.40 6.87
N GLU A 225 -16.99 31.60 7.40
CA GLU A 225 -15.96 32.65 7.42
C GLU A 225 -14.72 32.28 8.23
N VAL A 226 -14.88 31.44 9.24
CA VAL A 226 -13.75 30.99 10.08
C VAL A 226 -12.83 30.09 9.27
N GLU A 227 -13.38 29.12 8.55
CA GLU A 227 -12.65 28.22 7.67
C GLU A 227 -11.95 29.00 6.56
N LYS A 228 -12.63 29.99 5.97
CA LYS A 228 -12.05 30.87 4.95
C LYS A 228 -10.86 31.67 5.48
N LYS A 229 -10.96 32.25 6.68
CA LYS A 229 -9.83 32.97 7.32
C LYS A 229 -8.65 32.05 7.62
N ILE A 230 -8.92 30.79 8.01
CA ILE A 230 -7.87 29.78 8.22
C ILE A 230 -7.16 29.49 6.89
N GLU A 231 -7.92 29.31 5.81
CA GLU A 231 -7.38 29.01 4.50
C GLU A 231 -6.55 30.19 3.96
N ASP A 232 -7.05 31.42 4.08
CA ASP A 232 -6.33 32.63 3.67
C ASP A 232 -4.99 32.78 4.42
N ALA A 233 -5.00 32.53 5.74
CA ALA A 233 -3.78 32.56 6.56
C ALA A 233 -2.80 31.45 6.17
N PHE A 234 -3.30 30.28 5.80
CA PHE A 234 -2.49 29.16 5.33
C PHE A 234 -1.85 29.47 3.96
N ILE A 235 -2.64 29.99 3.01
CA ILE A 235 -2.16 30.42 1.69
C ILE A 235 -1.08 31.49 1.85
N PHE A 236 -1.34 32.53 2.64
CA PHE A 236 -0.37 33.60 2.89
C PHE A 236 0.93 33.08 3.49
N SER A 237 0.86 32.13 4.44
CA SER A 237 2.06 31.57 5.09
C SER A 237 2.90 30.68 4.14
N ASN A 238 2.28 30.11 3.12
CA ASN A 238 2.93 29.21 2.18
C ASN A 238 3.54 29.92 0.96
N HIS A 239 3.04 31.12 0.62
CA HIS A 239 3.58 31.88 -0.53
C HIS A 239 5.02 32.39 -0.33
N HIS A 240 5.49 32.50 0.90
CA HIS A 240 6.76 33.18 1.18
C HIS A 240 7.96 32.28 1.54
N LYS A 241 7.77 31.04 1.90
CA LYS A 241 8.89 30.08 2.09
C LYS A 241 8.31 28.65 2.03
N PHE A 242 8.86 27.79 1.17
CA PHE A 242 8.58 26.36 1.22
C PHE A 242 9.15 25.75 2.52
N PRO A 243 8.35 25.59 3.56
CA PRO A 243 8.84 24.99 4.79
C PRO A 243 9.04 23.48 4.56
N LYS A 244 9.99 22.88 5.25
CA LYS A 244 10.04 21.43 5.38
C LYS A 244 8.69 20.95 5.91
N TYR A 245 8.24 19.78 5.44
CA TYR A 245 6.92 19.20 5.79
C TYR A 245 6.61 19.28 7.29
N ASP A 246 7.60 18.95 8.14
CA ASP A 246 7.45 18.99 9.59
C ASP A 246 7.11 20.38 10.13
N ASN A 247 7.59 21.44 9.47
CA ASN A 247 7.27 22.82 9.83
C ASN A 247 5.85 23.22 9.44
N VAL A 248 5.30 22.64 8.35
CA VAL A 248 3.90 22.86 7.94
C VAL A 248 2.97 22.20 8.93
N VAL A 249 3.23 20.93 9.26
CA VAL A 249 2.42 20.18 10.25
C VAL A 249 2.44 20.89 11.60
N ALA A 250 3.61 21.35 12.07
CA ALA A 250 3.73 22.07 13.32
C ALA A 250 2.97 23.40 13.30
N LYS A 251 3.02 24.14 12.18
CA LYS A 251 2.26 25.39 12.03
C LYS A 251 0.76 25.16 12.01
N VAL A 252 0.27 24.17 11.25
CA VAL A 252 -1.15 23.82 11.20
C VAL A 252 -1.66 23.39 12.57
N LYS A 253 -0.86 22.58 13.29
CA LYS A 253 -1.19 22.18 14.67
C LYS A 253 -1.30 23.40 15.58
N ARG A 254 -0.34 24.33 15.52
CA ARG A 254 -0.34 25.56 16.34
C ARG A 254 -1.52 26.48 16.00
N ILE A 255 -1.87 26.61 14.74
CA ILE A 255 -3.07 27.37 14.31
C ILE A 255 -4.33 26.72 14.89
N LYS A 256 -4.49 25.40 14.79
CA LYS A 256 -5.63 24.69 15.41
C LYS A 256 -5.67 24.90 16.92
N GLU A 257 -4.55 24.81 17.62
CA GLU A 257 -4.47 25.05 19.06
C GLU A 257 -4.90 26.47 19.44
N ILE A 258 -4.48 27.47 18.65
CA ILE A 258 -4.89 28.87 18.83
C ILE A 258 -6.40 29.01 18.62
N PHE A 259 -6.97 28.41 17.57
CA PHE A 259 -8.41 28.47 17.33
C PHE A 259 -9.22 27.76 18.40
N GLU A 260 -8.77 26.60 18.87
CA GLU A 260 -9.41 25.90 19.99
C GLU A 260 -9.36 26.71 21.29
N TYR A 261 -8.23 27.40 21.53
CA TYR A 261 -8.11 28.29 22.67
C TYR A 261 -9.13 29.43 22.58
N TYR A 262 -9.24 30.11 21.45
CA TYR A 262 -10.22 31.19 21.26
C TYR A 262 -11.67 30.67 21.32
N ARG A 263 -11.95 29.52 20.75
CA ARG A 263 -13.28 28.88 20.82
C ARG A 263 -13.67 28.54 22.27
N LYS A 264 -12.74 28.10 23.09
CA LYS A 264 -12.97 27.85 24.53
C LYS A 264 -13.14 29.10 25.32
N LYS A 265 -12.36 30.13 25.01
CA LYS A 265 -12.36 31.42 25.75
C LYS A 265 -13.56 32.30 25.40
N PHE A 266 -14.10 32.14 24.19
CA PHE A 266 -15.24 32.91 23.69
C PHE A 266 -16.31 31.96 23.12
N PRO A 267 -16.97 31.15 23.98
CA PRO A 267 -17.84 30.08 23.53
C PRO A 267 -19.12 30.52 22.83
N LYS A 268 -19.44 31.78 22.76
CA LYS A 268 -20.62 32.32 22.06
C LYS A 268 -20.43 33.83 21.81
N SER A 269 -19.53 34.26 20.99
CA SER A 269 -19.79 35.50 20.27
C SER A 269 -20.76 35.16 19.14
N LYS A 270 -22.03 35.49 19.36
CA LYS A 270 -22.98 35.60 18.24
C LYS A 270 -22.37 36.57 17.23
N ILE A 271 -21.93 36.07 16.12
CA ILE A 271 -21.76 36.85 14.89
C ILE A 271 -22.66 36.17 13.88
#